data_2629bfc796e8c59d38fb540f0d8cbff2
#
_entry.id   2629bfc796e8c59d38fb540f0d8cbff2
#
_cell.length_a   1.000
_cell.length_b   1.000
_cell.length_c   1.000
_cell.angle_alpha   90.00
_cell.angle_beta   90.00
_cell.angle_gamma   90.00
#
_symmetry.space_group_name_H-M   'P 1'
#
loop_
_entity.id
_entity.type
_entity.pdbx_description
1 polymer ?
#
loop_
_entity_poly.entity_id
_entity_poly.type
_entity_poly.pdbx_seq_one_letter_code
_entity_poly.pdbx_strand_id
1 'polypeptide(L)'
;YIEVTPESHYREVGDEPLQIKRKFPDTVVVVCEKRAEGIRRLRQEHPEVDLVVMDDGFQHRYVEPKVNIVMIDATRPVQHDRMLPAGNLRDLPEQLHRAHYFIVTKCPENMAPIDRRILRKVLVQVAYQRVYFTRFESFRPRPLFPEFVDEELNYGQQVIAMSGIGNPGPFVEGLRNNYKVIEDVRFDDHHVYRVKDMKLVANLLAKHPKAAIIMTEKDAVKMSHPEKIPAEVRK
;
A
#
# COMPACT_ATOMS: atom_id res chain seq x y z
N TYR A 1 -2.20 -12.12 19.18
CA TYR A 1 -1.42 -10.90 19.41
C TYR A 1 0.03 -11.20 19.09
N ILE A 2 0.56 -10.50 18.10
CA ILE A 2 1.97 -10.60 17.68
C ILE A 2 2.49 -9.17 17.55
N GLU A 3 3.57 -8.85 18.26
CA GLU A 3 4.31 -7.62 18.02
C GLU A 3 5.26 -7.82 16.83
N VAL A 4 5.20 -6.89 15.89
CA VAL A 4 5.95 -6.97 14.63
C VAL A 4 7.33 -6.36 14.83
N THR A 5 8.38 -7.10 14.46
CA THR A 5 9.76 -6.61 14.39
C THR A 5 10.21 -6.48 12.94
N PRO A 6 11.30 -5.75 12.63
CA PRO A 6 11.84 -5.69 11.27
C PRO A 6 12.23 -7.06 10.69
N GLU A 7 12.55 -8.04 11.55
CA GLU A 7 12.94 -9.41 11.24
C GLU A 7 11.76 -10.36 11.11
N SER A 8 10.55 -9.92 11.53
CA SER A 8 9.33 -10.73 11.43
C SER A 8 9.11 -11.23 10.00
N HIS A 9 8.54 -12.43 9.88
CA HIS A 9 8.26 -12.99 8.58
C HIS A 9 6.86 -12.56 8.10
N TYR A 10 6.74 -12.06 6.86
CA TYR A 10 5.48 -11.55 6.31
C TYR A 10 4.32 -12.57 6.30
N ARG A 11 4.62 -13.89 6.31
CA ARG A 11 3.59 -14.94 6.40
C ARG A 11 2.94 -15.04 7.78
N GLU A 12 3.59 -14.54 8.82
CA GLU A 12 3.08 -14.56 10.19
C GLU A 12 2.35 -13.28 10.55
N VAL A 13 2.90 -12.16 10.12
CA VAL A 13 2.41 -10.84 10.52
C VAL A 13 1.67 -10.09 9.39
N GLY A 14 1.75 -10.57 8.16
CA GLY A 14 1.27 -9.88 6.96
C GLY A 14 2.32 -8.97 6.32
N ASP A 15 2.19 -8.73 5.02
CA ASP A 15 3.09 -7.87 4.26
C ASP A 15 2.94 -6.38 4.64
N GLU A 16 1.72 -5.90 4.84
CA GLU A 16 1.44 -4.50 5.19
C GLU A 16 1.94 -4.12 6.59
N PRO A 17 1.67 -4.88 7.69
CA PRO A 17 2.23 -4.59 9.01
C PRO A 17 3.76 -4.62 9.01
N LEU A 18 4.38 -5.56 8.29
CA LEU A 18 5.83 -5.62 8.19
C LEU A 18 6.40 -4.42 7.41
N GLN A 19 5.73 -3.98 6.34
CA GLN A 19 6.10 -2.77 5.62
C GLN A 19 6.06 -1.54 6.52
N ILE A 20 5.00 -1.39 7.33
CA ILE A 20 4.86 -0.29 8.30
C ILE A 20 6.03 -0.33 9.28
N LYS A 21 6.31 -1.48 9.89
CA LYS A 21 7.39 -1.63 10.88
C LYS A 21 8.77 -1.28 10.33
N ARG A 22 9.07 -1.72 9.11
CA ARG A 22 10.35 -1.42 8.45
C ARG A 22 10.49 0.04 8.06
N LYS A 23 9.38 0.67 7.67
CA LYS A 23 9.35 2.10 7.31
C LYS A 23 9.41 3.01 8.53
N PHE A 24 8.85 2.57 9.63
CA PHE A 24 8.76 3.31 10.90
C PHE A 24 9.26 2.44 12.06
N PRO A 25 10.59 2.23 12.18
CA PRO A 25 11.16 1.27 13.13
C PRO A 25 10.86 1.60 14.60
N ASP A 26 10.67 2.87 14.93
CA ASP A 26 10.37 3.33 16.29
C ASP A 26 8.88 3.18 16.67
N THR A 27 8.01 2.87 15.70
CA THR A 27 6.59 2.68 15.94
C THR A 27 6.31 1.26 16.43
N VAL A 28 5.53 1.11 17.48
CA VAL A 28 5.01 -0.20 17.91
C VAL A 28 3.94 -0.64 16.92
N VAL A 29 4.16 -1.78 16.28
CA VAL A 29 3.21 -2.38 15.32
C VAL A 29 2.79 -3.74 15.86
N VAL A 30 1.49 -3.96 15.99
CA VAL A 30 0.94 -5.23 16.49
C VAL A 30 -0.14 -5.78 15.56
N VAL A 31 -0.18 -7.10 15.45
CA VAL A 31 -1.23 -7.83 14.74
C VAL A 31 -2.06 -8.61 15.73
N CYS A 32 -3.36 -8.43 15.70
CA CYS A 32 -4.29 -9.15 16.56
C CYS A 32 -5.68 -9.18 15.92
N GLU A 33 -6.26 -10.36 15.72
CA GLU A 33 -7.60 -10.51 15.12
C GLU A 33 -8.68 -9.85 15.99
N LYS A 34 -8.59 -10.03 17.32
CA LYS A 34 -9.48 -9.39 18.30
C LYS A 34 -8.94 -8.01 18.69
N ARG A 35 -9.26 -6.99 17.90
CA ARG A 35 -8.71 -5.62 18.04
C ARG A 35 -8.83 -5.05 19.46
N ALA A 36 -9.97 -5.24 20.14
CA ALA A 36 -10.17 -4.77 21.52
C ALA A 36 -9.22 -5.43 22.53
N GLU A 37 -8.91 -6.71 22.34
CA GLU A 37 -7.93 -7.44 23.17
C GLU A 37 -6.52 -6.98 22.85
N GLY A 38 -6.20 -6.84 21.55
CA GLY A 38 -4.91 -6.34 21.10
C GLY A 38 -4.59 -4.97 21.69
N ILE A 39 -5.55 -4.03 21.65
CA ILE A 39 -5.37 -2.68 22.24
C ILE A 39 -5.17 -2.74 23.75
N ARG A 40 -5.93 -3.60 24.47
CA ARG A 40 -5.75 -3.73 25.93
C ARG A 40 -4.35 -4.25 26.28
N ARG A 41 -3.89 -5.27 25.58
CA ARG A 41 -2.56 -5.84 25.79
C ARG A 41 -1.45 -4.85 25.40
N LEU A 42 -1.59 -4.20 24.27
CA LEU A 42 -0.64 -3.15 23.82
C LEU A 42 -0.47 -2.06 24.91
N ARG A 43 -1.56 -1.57 25.47
CA ARG A 43 -1.49 -0.54 26.53
C ARG A 43 -0.86 -1.03 27.83
N GLN A 44 -0.87 -2.33 28.10
CA GLN A 44 -0.18 -2.93 29.25
C GLN A 44 1.31 -3.10 28.99
N GLU A 45 1.68 -3.52 27.78
CA GLU A 45 3.08 -3.75 27.39
C GLU A 45 3.82 -2.46 27.02
N HIS A 46 3.09 -1.46 26.50
CA HIS A 46 3.59 -0.18 26.02
C HIS A 46 2.79 0.99 26.63
N PRO A 47 2.93 1.25 27.93
CA PRO A 47 2.19 2.33 28.64
C PRO A 47 2.54 3.73 28.13
N GLU A 48 3.67 3.90 27.44
CA GLU A 48 4.12 5.14 26.82
C GLU A 48 3.36 5.50 25.54
N VAL A 49 2.57 4.57 24.97
CA VAL A 49 1.83 4.82 23.72
C VAL A 49 0.59 5.67 23.98
N ASP A 50 0.60 6.88 23.46
CA ASP A 50 -0.51 7.85 23.58
C ASP A 50 -1.59 7.66 22.52
N LEU A 51 -1.22 7.17 21.34
CA LEU A 51 -2.10 7.05 20.18
C LEU A 51 -2.04 5.65 19.58
N VAL A 52 -3.21 5.06 19.38
CA VAL A 52 -3.35 3.79 18.65
C VAL A 52 -4.09 4.06 17.33
N VAL A 53 -3.45 3.70 16.23
CA VAL A 53 -4.05 3.75 14.88
C VAL A 53 -4.44 2.34 14.47
N MET A 54 -5.71 2.14 14.14
CA MET A 54 -6.20 0.88 13.59
C MET A 54 -6.23 0.97 12.06
N ASP A 55 -5.47 0.12 11.41
CA ASP A 55 -5.57 -0.08 9.97
C ASP A 55 -6.74 -1.00 9.64
N ASP A 56 -7.49 -0.65 8.59
CA ASP A 56 -8.69 -1.34 8.12
C ASP A 56 -9.72 -1.61 9.24
N GLY A 57 -9.90 -0.60 10.11
CA GLY A 57 -10.66 -0.73 11.37
C GLY A 57 -12.15 -0.40 11.29
N PHE A 58 -12.67 0.12 10.17
CA PHE A 58 -14.01 0.71 10.12
C PHE A 58 -15.15 -0.29 10.42
N GLN A 59 -14.99 -1.57 10.08
CA GLN A 59 -15.93 -2.65 10.36
C GLN A 59 -15.81 -3.24 11.78
N HIS A 60 -14.75 -2.92 12.53
CA HIS A 60 -14.52 -3.42 13.89
C HIS A 60 -15.34 -2.62 14.93
N ARG A 61 -16.62 -2.96 15.12
CA ARG A 61 -17.57 -2.22 15.98
C ARG A 61 -17.39 -2.47 17.48
N TYR A 62 -16.51 -3.39 17.89
CA TYR A 62 -16.18 -3.66 19.30
C TYR A 62 -15.17 -2.66 19.90
N VAL A 63 -14.63 -1.79 19.05
CA VAL A 63 -13.78 -0.66 19.46
C VAL A 63 -14.41 0.61 18.92
N GLU A 64 -14.70 1.54 19.81
CA GLU A 64 -15.16 2.88 19.45
C GLU A 64 -13.93 3.81 19.35
N PRO A 65 -13.50 4.19 18.14
CA PRO A 65 -12.38 5.08 17.97
C PRO A 65 -12.78 6.53 18.23
N LYS A 66 -11.89 7.33 18.78
CA LYS A 66 -12.08 8.76 18.96
C LYS A 66 -12.22 9.48 17.61
N VAL A 67 -11.55 8.99 16.59
CA VAL A 67 -11.58 9.53 15.23
C VAL A 67 -11.69 8.39 14.22
N ASN A 68 -12.67 8.48 13.34
CA ASN A 68 -12.82 7.61 12.18
C ASN A 68 -12.42 8.35 10.92
N ILE A 69 -11.41 7.84 10.20
CA ILE A 69 -10.99 8.32 8.90
C ILE A 69 -11.35 7.26 7.86
N VAL A 70 -12.11 7.64 6.84
CA VAL A 70 -12.51 6.74 5.75
C VAL A 70 -11.80 7.15 4.47
N MET A 71 -11.08 6.20 3.87
CA MET A 71 -10.41 6.39 2.59
C MET A 71 -11.38 6.10 1.46
N ILE A 72 -11.51 7.03 0.52
CA ILE A 72 -12.38 6.91 -0.66
C ILE A 72 -11.51 6.94 -1.92
N ASP A 73 -11.65 5.95 -2.77
CA ASP A 73 -10.98 5.91 -4.07
C ASP A 73 -11.74 6.79 -5.07
N ALA A 74 -11.13 7.86 -5.56
CA ALA A 74 -11.76 8.78 -6.52
C ALA A 74 -12.11 8.09 -7.86
N THR A 75 -11.41 7.01 -8.21
CA THR A 75 -11.64 6.24 -9.44
C THR A 75 -12.83 5.28 -9.31
N ARG A 76 -13.34 5.09 -8.08
CA ARG A 76 -14.43 4.16 -7.75
C ARG A 76 -15.44 4.83 -6.79
N PRO A 77 -16.26 5.75 -7.29
CA PRO A 77 -17.21 6.47 -6.47
C PRO A 77 -18.22 5.53 -5.78
N VAL A 78 -18.41 5.73 -4.46
CA VAL A 78 -19.27 4.87 -3.60
C VAL A 78 -20.69 4.72 -4.15
N GLN A 79 -21.25 5.78 -4.74
CA GLN A 79 -22.61 5.78 -5.29
C GLN A 79 -22.79 4.88 -6.52
N HIS A 80 -21.71 4.48 -7.17
CA HIS A 80 -21.75 3.62 -8.36
C HIS A 80 -21.34 2.17 -8.05
N ASP A 81 -20.98 1.88 -6.80
CA ASP A 81 -20.57 0.53 -6.39
C ASP A 81 -21.71 -0.15 -5.59
N ARG A 82 -21.63 -1.46 -5.45
CA ARG A 82 -22.60 -2.30 -4.76
C ARG A 82 -21.92 -3.09 -3.64
N MET A 83 -22.74 -3.56 -2.71
CA MET A 83 -22.29 -4.47 -1.67
C MET A 83 -21.73 -5.77 -2.25
N LEU A 84 -20.75 -6.35 -1.57
CA LEU A 84 -20.29 -7.71 -1.86
C LEU A 84 -21.47 -8.70 -1.81
N PRO A 85 -21.52 -9.71 -2.70
CA PRO A 85 -20.57 -10.02 -3.77
C PRO A 85 -20.84 -9.30 -5.12
N ALA A 86 -21.90 -8.48 -5.22
CA ALA A 86 -22.32 -7.82 -6.46
C ALA A 86 -21.47 -6.59 -6.82
N GLY A 87 -20.65 -6.12 -5.90
CA GLY A 87 -19.71 -5.02 -6.02
C GLY A 87 -18.59 -5.17 -4.99
N ASN A 88 -17.97 -4.06 -4.57
CA ASN A 88 -16.80 -4.08 -3.68
C ASN A 88 -17.05 -3.37 -2.34
N LEU A 89 -18.25 -2.86 -2.10
CA LEU A 89 -18.55 -2.24 -0.82
C LEU A 89 -18.61 -3.31 0.28
N ARG A 90 -17.87 -3.10 1.35
CA ARG A 90 -17.82 -3.97 2.53
C ARG A 90 -18.80 -3.55 3.62
N ASP A 91 -19.37 -2.34 3.51
CA ASP A 91 -20.37 -1.82 4.44
C ASP A 91 -21.36 -0.94 3.67
N LEU A 92 -22.55 -0.72 4.25
CA LEU A 92 -23.59 0.11 3.65
C LEU A 92 -23.15 1.58 3.58
N PRO A 93 -23.49 2.32 2.50
CA PRO A 93 -23.16 3.74 2.39
C PRO A 93 -23.66 4.58 3.57
N GLU A 94 -24.78 4.19 4.18
CA GLU A 94 -25.33 4.86 5.35
C GLU A 94 -24.39 4.83 6.56
N GLN A 95 -23.49 3.83 6.64
CA GLN A 95 -22.50 3.74 7.72
C GLN A 95 -21.43 4.85 7.66
N LEU A 96 -21.36 5.58 6.54
CA LEU A 96 -20.48 6.73 6.38
C LEU A 96 -20.79 7.86 7.40
N HIS A 97 -21.98 7.85 8.02
CA HIS A 97 -22.28 8.79 9.11
C HIS A 97 -21.31 8.67 10.30
N ARG A 98 -20.69 7.52 10.51
CA ARG A 98 -19.70 7.29 11.57
C ARG A 98 -18.34 7.93 11.30
N ALA A 99 -18.06 8.30 10.05
CA ALA A 99 -16.79 8.92 9.69
C ALA A 99 -16.71 10.35 10.24
N HIS A 100 -15.52 10.74 10.68
CA HIS A 100 -15.19 12.14 11.00
C HIS A 100 -14.53 12.80 9.80
N TYR A 101 -13.67 12.07 9.14
CA TYR A 101 -12.90 12.54 7.99
C TYR A 101 -13.01 11.58 6.82
N PHE A 102 -13.16 12.15 5.62
CA PHE A 102 -13.00 11.45 4.37
C PHE A 102 -11.72 11.92 3.69
N ILE A 103 -10.86 10.98 3.30
CA ILE A 103 -9.71 11.26 2.47
C ILE A 103 -9.97 10.63 1.10
N VAL A 104 -10.30 11.47 0.13
CA VAL A 104 -10.49 11.05 -1.25
C VAL A 104 -9.12 10.92 -1.88
N THR A 105 -8.72 9.68 -2.19
CA THR A 105 -7.41 9.33 -2.74
C THR A 105 -7.45 9.16 -4.25
N LYS A 106 -6.29 9.07 -4.88
CA LYS A 106 -6.13 8.89 -6.34
C LYS A 106 -6.84 9.95 -7.17
N CYS A 107 -6.99 11.15 -6.62
CA CYS A 107 -7.55 12.26 -7.38
C CYS A 107 -6.65 12.59 -8.57
N PRO A 108 -7.21 12.81 -9.77
CA PRO A 108 -6.45 13.30 -10.90
C PRO A 108 -5.90 14.69 -10.60
N GLU A 109 -4.76 15.03 -11.19
CA GLU A 109 -4.12 16.33 -10.98
C GLU A 109 -5.04 17.50 -11.31
N ASN A 110 -5.78 17.36 -12.42
CA ASN A 110 -6.70 18.37 -12.94
C ASN A 110 -8.15 18.12 -12.51
N MET A 111 -8.38 17.57 -11.31
CA MET A 111 -9.74 17.33 -10.79
C MET A 111 -10.53 18.65 -10.74
N ALA A 112 -11.61 18.73 -11.51
CA ALA A 112 -12.43 19.92 -11.60
C ALA A 112 -13.09 20.28 -10.26
N PRO A 113 -13.28 21.59 -9.94
CA PRO A 113 -13.98 22.02 -8.73
C PRO A 113 -15.39 21.43 -8.59
N ILE A 114 -16.08 21.22 -9.72
CA ILE A 114 -17.41 20.62 -9.74
C ILE A 114 -17.39 19.16 -9.25
N ASP A 115 -16.40 18.37 -9.65
CA ASP A 115 -16.27 16.97 -9.23
C ASP A 115 -15.99 16.87 -7.72
N ARG A 116 -15.14 17.75 -7.19
CA ARG A 116 -14.90 17.86 -5.73
C ARG A 116 -16.18 18.22 -4.98
N ARG A 117 -16.99 19.11 -5.54
CA ARG A 117 -18.29 19.51 -4.95
C ARG A 117 -19.28 18.35 -4.94
N ILE A 118 -19.37 17.60 -6.04
CA ILE A 118 -20.25 16.43 -6.16
C ILE A 118 -19.84 15.37 -5.14
N LEU A 119 -18.55 14.97 -5.08
CA LEU A 119 -18.06 13.99 -4.13
C LEU A 119 -18.33 14.42 -2.67
N ARG A 120 -18.07 15.70 -2.35
CA ARG A 120 -18.35 16.24 -1.02
C ARG A 120 -19.82 16.14 -0.68
N LYS A 121 -20.73 16.45 -1.61
CA LYS A 121 -22.18 16.34 -1.41
C LYS A 121 -22.65 14.90 -1.18
N VAL A 122 -21.98 13.93 -1.83
CA VAL A 122 -22.31 12.50 -1.68
C VAL A 122 -21.80 11.95 -0.35
N LEU A 123 -20.58 12.34 0.06
CA LEU A 123 -19.91 11.76 1.24
C LEU A 123 -20.41 12.37 2.56
N VAL A 124 -20.61 13.68 2.60
CA VAL A 124 -20.97 14.40 3.83
C VAL A 124 -22.44 14.18 4.17
N GLN A 125 -22.68 13.43 5.22
CA GLN A 125 -24.02 13.11 5.74
C GLN A 125 -24.36 13.94 6.99
N VAL A 126 -23.35 14.39 7.73
CA VAL A 126 -23.50 15.17 8.97
C VAL A 126 -22.53 16.34 9.02
N ALA A 127 -22.91 17.40 9.71
CA ALA A 127 -22.24 18.71 9.65
C ALA A 127 -20.77 18.73 10.12
N TYR A 128 -20.37 17.83 11.01
CA TYR A 128 -19.01 17.78 11.53
C TYR A 128 -18.00 17.11 10.59
N GLN A 129 -18.46 16.38 9.58
CA GLN A 129 -17.60 15.65 8.65
C GLN A 129 -16.77 16.59 7.76
N ARG A 130 -15.53 16.20 7.49
CA ARG A 130 -14.61 16.94 6.61
C ARG A 130 -14.12 16.05 5.51
N VAL A 131 -13.90 16.63 4.32
CA VAL A 131 -13.42 15.91 3.12
C VAL A 131 -12.12 16.54 2.66
N TYR A 132 -11.09 15.74 2.53
CA TYR A 132 -9.79 16.08 1.97
C TYR A 132 -9.57 15.34 0.67
N PHE A 133 -8.91 15.99 -0.29
CA PHE A 133 -8.59 15.41 -1.59
C PHE A 133 -7.09 15.26 -1.69
N THR A 134 -6.64 14.04 -2.05
CA THR A 134 -5.23 13.71 -2.14
C THR A 134 -4.94 13.01 -3.46
N ARG A 135 -3.70 13.12 -3.93
CA ARG A 135 -3.19 12.37 -5.07
C ARG A 135 -1.99 11.54 -4.65
N PHE A 136 -1.69 10.52 -5.41
CA PHE A 136 -0.41 9.83 -5.26
C PHE A 136 0.69 10.60 -5.98
N GLU A 137 1.80 10.72 -5.33
CA GLU A 137 3.05 11.13 -5.94
C GLU A 137 4.00 9.93 -5.95
N SER A 138 4.61 9.67 -7.10
CA SER A 138 5.65 8.65 -7.21
C SER A 138 6.95 9.23 -6.68
N PHE A 139 7.49 8.65 -5.63
CA PHE A 139 8.83 8.99 -5.16
C PHE A 139 9.89 8.35 -6.07
N ARG A 140 11.10 8.91 -6.04
CA ARG A 140 12.25 8.31 -6.71
C ARG A 140 12.48 6.90 -6.15
N PRO A 141 12.65 5.87 -7.00
CA PRO A 141 12.97 4.53 -6.53
C PRO A 141 14.22 4.52 -5.65
N ARG A 142 14.24 3.65 -4.66
CA ARG A 142 15.40 3.43 -3.79
C ARG A 142 15.91 2.01 -4.01
N PRO A 143 17.21 1.77 -3.95
CA PRO A 143 17.75 0.42 -4.01
C PRO A 143 17.14 -0.45 -2.90
N LEU A 144 16.70 -1.66 -3.27
CA LEU A 144 16.27 -2.65 -2.29
C LEU A 144 17.47 -3.22 -1.51
N PHE A 145 18.59 -3.36 -2.19
CA PHE A 145 19.86 -3.86 -1.64
C PHE A 145 20.97 -2.86 -1.96
N PRO A 146 21.13 -1.79 -1.14
CA PRO A 146 22.11 -0.73 -1.41
C PRO A 146 23.54 -1.24 -1.58
N GLU A 147 23.89 -2.35 -0.90
CA GLU A 147 25.21 -2.98 -0.95
C GLU A 147 25.60 -3.60 -2.29
N PHE A 148 24.62 -3.76 -3.21
CA PHE A 148 24.83 -4.34 -4.54
C PHE A 148 24.62 -3.35 -5.68
N VAL A 149 24.37 -2.08 -5.37
CA VAL A 149 24.05 -1.04 -6.37
C VAL A 149 25.15 0.01 -6.39
N ASP A 150 25.88 0.07 -7.50
CA ASP A 150 26.99 1.01 -7.69
C ASP A 150 26.55 2.36 -8.25
N GLU A 151 25.41 2.42 -8.95
CA GLU A 151 24.93 3.63 -9.64
C GLU A 151 23.46 3.95 -9.31
N GLU A 152 23.16 5.22 -9.21
CA GLU A 152 21.77 5.68 -9.09
C GLU A 152 20.99 5.52 -10.39
N LEU A 153 19.72 5.17 -10.27
CA LEU A 153 18.81 5.09 -11.41
C LEU A 153 18.53 6.50 -11.99
N ASN A 154 18.82 6.69 -13.27
CA ASN A 154 18.65 7.95 -13.97
C ASN A 154 17.29 8.03 -14.68
N TYR A 155 16.73 9.24 -14.80
CA TYR A 155 15.53 9.48 -15.60
C TYR A 155 15.77 9.09 -17.07
N GLY A 156 14.74 8.49 -17.69
CA GLY A 156 14.82 7.99 -19.06
C GLY A 156 15.48 6.62 -19.21
N GLN A 157 16.07 6.07 -18.14
CA GLN A 157 16.67 4.73 -18.16
C GLN A 157 15.61 3.67 -18.43
N GLN A 158 16.02 2.57 -19.07
CA GLN A 158 15.17 1.40 -19.29
C GLN A 158 14.90 0.69 -17.97
N VAL A 159 13.63 0.35 -17.73
CA VAL A 159 13.22 -0.36 -16.52
C VAL A 159 12.22 -1.47 -16.84
N ILE A 160 12.28 -2.52 -16.03
CA ILE A 160 11.31 -3.61 -15.97
C ILE A 160 10.44 -3.33 -14.76
N ALA A 161 9.16 -3.06 -14.97
CA ALA A 161 8.20 -2.92 -13.88
C ALA A 161 7.79 -4.31 -13.40
N MET A 162 7.83 -4.55 -12.09
CA MET A 162 7.41 -5.81 -11.47
C MET A 162 6.45 -5.52 -10.32
N SER A 163 5.27 -6.15 -10.33
CA SER A 163 4.28 -5.91 -9.28
C SER A 163 3.37 -7.10 -9.03
N GLY A 164 3.03 -7.32 -7.74
CA GLY A 164 2.04 -8.27 -7.25
C GLY A 164 1.01 -7.56 -6.36
N ILE A 165 0.32 -6.58 -6.94
CA ILE A 165 -0.70 -5.74 -6.30
C ILE A 165 -2.00 -5.76 -7.11
N GLY A 166 -3.14 -5.54 -6.46
CA GLY A 166 -4.47 -5.63 -7.07
C GLY A 166 -4.74 -4.64 -8.22
N ASN A 167 -4.04 -3.49 -8.26
CA ASN A 167 -4.16 -2.53 -9.36
C ASN A 167 -2.80 -1.97 -9.76
N PRO A 168 -2.08 -2.63 -10.68
CA PRO A 168 -0.74 -2.21 -11.12
C PRO A 168 -0.72 -1.02 -12.09
N GLY A 169 -1.85 -0.68 -12.71
CA GLY A 169 -1.93 0.39 -13.72
C GLY A 169 -1.28 1.70 -13.27
N PRO A 170 -1.74 2.32 -12.18
CA PRO A 170 -1.18 3.59 -11.70
C PRO A 170 0.31 3.54 -11.36
N PHE A 171 0.82 2.40 -10.89
CA PHE A 171 2.25 2.19 -10.63
C PHE A 171 3.05 2.26 -11.94
N VAL A 172 2.64 1.51 -12.95
CA VAL A 172 3.32 1.46 -14.25
C VAL A 172 3.23 2.80 -14.97
N GLU A 173 2.07 3.48 -14.93
CA GLU A 173 1.91 4.82 -15.51
C GLU A 173 2.81 5.85 -14.81
N GLY A 174 2.90 5.80 -13.48
CA GLY A 174 3.82 6.65 -12.72
C GLY A 174 5.28 6.44 -13.12
N LEU A 175 5.69 5.19 -13.39
CA LEU A 175 7.03 4.89 -13.88
C LEU A 175 7.28 5.46 -15.29
N ARG A 176 6.30 5.36 -16.19
CA ARG A 176 6.42 5.87 -17.57
C ARG A 176 6.66 7.38 -17.65
N ASN A 177 6.28 8.13 -16.63
CA ASN A 177 6.54 9.57 -16.58
C ASN A 177 8.04 9.89 -16.46
N ASN A 178 8.82 8.99 -15.87
CA ASN A 178 10.23 9.24 -15.54
C ASN A 178 11.19 8.23 -16.18
N TYR A 179 10.70 7.05 -16.59
CA TYR A 179 11.51 5.94 -17.07
C TYR A 179 10.95 5.32 -18.33
N LYS A 180 11.81 4.65 -19.09
CA LYS A 180 11.37 3.85 -20.25
C LYS A 180 11.01 2.44 -19.79
N VAL A 181 9.73 2.22 -19.46
CA VAL A 181 9.24 0.87 -19.11
C VAL A 181 9.23 -0.01 -20.36
N ILE A 182 10.12 -1.01 -20.38
CA ILE A 182 10.29 -1.93 -21.50
C ILE A 182 9.53 -3.24 -21.32
N GLU A 183 9.34 -3.66 -20.08
CA GLU A 183 8.57 -4.84 -19.69
C GLU A 183 7.71 -4.55 -18.46
N ASP A 184 6.53 -5.14 -18.40
CA ASP A 184 5.56 -5.01 -17.31
C ASP A 184 5.18 -6.43 -16.84
N VAL A 185 5.83 -6.87 -15.76
CA VAL A 185 5.66 -8.21 -15.18
C VAL A 185 4.67 -8.13 -14.03
N ARG A 186 3.47 -8.66 -14.25
CA ARG A 186 2.36 -8.62 -13.29
C ARG A 186 2.15 -9.99 -12.66
N PHE A 187 2.02 -10.01 -11.36
CA PHE A 187 1.63 -11.16 -10.55
C PHE A 187 0.28 -10.88 -9.87
N ASP A 188 -0.35 -11.91 -9.34
CA ASP A 188 -1.57 -11.77 -8.55
C ASP A 188 -1.31 -10.93 -7.28
N ASP A 189 -2.37 -10.31 -6.73
CA ASP A 189 -2.25 -9.58 -5.46
C ASP A 189 -1.78 -10.52 -4.34
N HIS A 190 -0.94 -10.00 -3.45
CA HIS A 190 -0.28 -10.76 -2.39
C HIS A 190 0.58 -11.94 -2.89
N HIS A 191 1.08 -11.87 -4.14
CA HIS A 191 1.92 -12.94 -4.70
C HIS A 191 3.11 -13.30 -3.81
N VAL A 192 3.37 -14.60 -3.68
CA VAL A 192 4.55 -15.14 -3.00
C VAL A 192 5.63 -15.44 -4.05
N TYR A 193 6.66 -14.62 -4.08
CA TYR A 193 7.76 -14.76 -5.03
C TYR A 193 8.55 -16.04 -4.80
N ARG A 194 8.80 -16.76 -5.87
CA ARG A 194 9.49 -18.06 -5.90
C ARG A 194 10.70 -18.00 -6.81
N VAL A 195 11.57 -18.99 -6.72
CA VAL A 195 12.77 -19.12 -7.59
C VAL A 195 12.42 -19.05 -9.09
N LYS A 196 11.29 -19.61 -9.50
CA LYS A 196 10.84 -19.55 -10.91
C LYS A 196 10.56 -18.11 -11.38
N ASP A 197 10.01 -17.27 -10.47
CA ASP A 197 9.68 -15.88 -10.78
C ASP A 197 10.97 -15.06 -10.92
N MET A 198 11.96 -15.34 -10.06
CA MET A 198 13.28 -14.73 -10.16
C MET A 198 14.04 -15.16 -11.42
N LYS A 199 13.90 -16.43 -11.86
CA LYS A 199 14.45 -16.88 -13.14
C LYS A 199 13.82 -16.17 -14.33
N LEU A 200 12.51 -15.93 -14.29
CA LEU A 200 11.82 -15.14 -15.32
C LEU A 200 12.43 -13.74 -15.42
N VAL A 201 12.58 -13.07 -14.29
CA VAL A 201 13.13 -11.71 -14.22
C VAL A 201 14.59 -11.68 -14.66
N ALA A 202 15.41 -12.65 -14.23
CA ALA A 202 16.80 -12.79 -14.68
C ALA A 202 16.91 -12.97 -16.20
N ASN A 203 16.02 -13.76 -16.81
CA ASN A 203 15.97 -13.93 -18.26
C ASN A 203 15.60 -12.63 -19.00
N LEU A 204 14.73 -11.80 -18.41
CA LEU A 204 14.40 -10.49 -18.97
C LEU A 204 15.60 -9.53 -18.88
N LEU A 205 16.31 -9.52 -17.74
CA LEU A 205 17.53 -8.74 -17.60
C LEU A 205 18.62 -9.18 -18.58
N ALA A 206 18.77 -10.49 -18.83
CA ALA A 206 19.72 -11.00 -19.84
C ALA A 206 19.40 -10.48 -21.26
N LYS A 207 18.14 -10.28 -21.59
CA LYS A 207 17.71 -9.65 -22.85
C LYS A 207 17.91 -8.13 -22.85
N HIS A 208 17.84 -7.51 -21.69
CA HIS A 208 17.90 -6.06 -21.48
C HIS A 208 18.95 -5.69 -20.42
N PRO A 209 20.24 -5.87 -20.69
CA PRO A 209 21.31 -5.78 -19.68
C PRO A 209 21.52 -4.38 -19.07
N LYS A 210 20.91 -3.34 -19.67
CA LYS A 210 20.93 -1.95 -19.17
C LYS A 210 19.68 -1.58 -18.40
N ALA A 211 18.72 -2.50 -18.25
CA ALA A 211 17.47 -2.22 -17.53
C ALA A 211 17.65 -2.47 -16.03
N ALA A 212 17.00 -1.65 -15.22
CA ALA A 212 16.81 -1.90 -13.80
C ALA A 212 15.41 -2.47 -13.52
N ILE A 213 15.27 -3.24 -12.45
CA ILE A 213 13.97 -3.70 -11.99
C ILE A 213 13.42 -2.68 -11.00
N ILE A 214 12.15 -2.28 -11.19
CA ILE A 214 11.44 -1.48 -10.21
C ILE A 214 10.19 -2.23 -9.76
N MET A 215 10.02 -2.32 -8.45
CA MET A 215 8.86 -2.96 -7.82
C MET A 215 8.20 -2.03 -6.80
N THR A 216 7.01 -2.41 -6.33
CA THR A 216 6.35 -1.67 -5.24
C THR A 216 7.00 -1.98 -3.89
N GLU A 217 6.91 -1.04 -2.92
CA GLU A 217 7.40 -1.29 -1.55
C GLU A 217 6.70 -2.51 -0.90
N LYS A 218 5.41 -2.72 -1.20
CA LYS A 218 4.65 -3.89 -0.73
C LYS A 218 5.25 -5.21 -1.23
N ASP A 219 5.74 -5.24 -2.46
CA ASP A 219 6.41 -6.43 -3.01
C ASP A 219 7.84 -6.58 -2.48
N ALA A 220 8.55 -5.46 -2.32
CA ALA A 220 9.91 -5.43 -1.80
C ALA A 220 10.03 -6.06 -0.39
N VAL A 221 9.03 -5.88 0.47
CA VAL A 221 8.99 -6.49 1.82
C VAL A 221 9.08 -8.02 1.77
N LYS A 222 8.56 -8.64 0.70
CA LYS A 222 8.59 -10.11 0.50
C LYS A 222 9.94 -10.62 0.02
N MET A 223 10.84 -9.72 -0.39
CA MET A 223 12.18 -10.01 -0.95
C MET A 223 13.32 -9.63 0.00
N SER A 224 13.14 -9.72 1.29
CA SER A 224 14.09 -9.30 2.32
C SER A 224 15.35 -10.18 2.48
N HIS A 225 15.50 -11.22 1.67
CA HIS A 225 16.61 -12.20 1.75
C HIS A 225 17.43 -12.17 0.47
N PRO A 226 18.46 -11.30 0.37
CA PRO A 226 19.26 -11.17 -0.86
C PRO A 226 19.94 -12.47 -1.28
N GLU A 227 20.29 -13.36 -0.33
CA GLU A 227 20.90 -14.66 -0.62
C GLU A 227 19.98 -15.62 -1.41
N LYS A 228 18.67 -15.38 -1.39
CA LYS A 228 17.67 -16.16 -2.16
C LYS A 228 17.37 -15.59 -3.54
N ILE A 229 17.95 -14.43 -3.87
CA ILE A 229 17.74 -13.73 -5.15
C ILE A 229 18.97 -13.92 -6.00
N PRO A 230 18.85 -14.29 -7.29
CA PRO A 230 19.99 -14.40 -8.22
C PRO A 230 20.82 -13.11 -8.26
N ALA A 231 22.13 -13.23 -8.38
CA ALA A 231 23.04 -12.07 -8.36
C ALA A 231 22.70 -11.04 -9.44
N GLU A 232 22.23 -11.49 -10.60
CA GLU A 232 21.82 -10.66 -11.74
C GLU A 232 20.60 -9.80 -11.44
N VAL A 233 19.77 -10.19 -10.47
CA VAL A 233 18.52 -9.52 -10.08
C VAL A 233 18.73 -8.54 -8.92
N ARG A 234 19.84 -8.66 -8.19
CA ARG A 234 20.16 -7.82 -7.02
C ARG A 234 20.77 -6.47 -7.37
N LYS A 235 21.26 -6.32 -8.61
CA LYS A 235 21.95 -5.12 -9.11
C LYS A 235 20.98 -4.05 -9.58
#